data_1dd772497bf9855f99d0dd10b4619158
#
_entry.id   1dd772497bf9855f99d0dd10b4619158
#
_cell.length_a   1.000
_cell.length_b   1.000
_cell.length_c   1.000
_cell.angle_alpha   90.00
_cell.angle_beta   90.00
_cell.angle_gamma   90.00
#
_symmetry.space_group_name_H-M   'P 1'
#
loop_
_entity.id
_entity.type
_entity.pdbx_description
1 polymer ?
#
loop_
_entity_poly.entity_id
_entity_poly.type
_entity_poly.pdbx_seq_one_letter_code
_entity_poly.pdbx_strand_id
1 'polypeptide(L)'
;MFSSKKIDGAVVNRDTLDASNIEQISSLLLSGFHRTPSEAANRKIVTEEIFGGNAAYRSRRFSIGFTGVFTQYNVSLNRDLDIRNQFDFSAGKNLNYGADYNFLYRNLNFFGEVSRSLNGGMSQIHGLLASLDPKMAVSLLYRNFGANFQSLLTNAVGESSRSSNEDGLYIGGVLRPTSKISINGYYDLYRFPWLRFQTSAPSYGTDYFGQINYTPSKRTEMYVRYRKRTRFVDAEENLLALESVVPFEQENFRFNVLYPVGQAFRFRNRIEWVRIKREGSFQNGFLFYQDISYKPLNSSLSITLRYALFDAEDYDARIYAFESDVLYAFSIPAFYDKGNRFYCLLNYNLTRNTEIWLRYAVTVYNNRAIISEGGLNEIQGNKRSDVRVQVRFTF
;
A
#
# COMPACT_ATOMS: atom_id res chain seq x y z
N MET A 1 16.83 -17.66 -12.39
CA MET A 1 16.37 -16.32 -12.81
C MET A 1 17.49 -15.33 -12.66
N PHE A 2 17.70 -14.48 -13.64
CA PHE A 2 18.66 -13.37 -13.59
C PHE A 2 17.95 -12.09 -14.04
N SER A 3 18.21 -10.97 -13.38
CA SER A 3 17.73 -9.65 -13.77
C SER A 3 18.85 -8.63 -13.56
N SER A 4 19.04 -7.75 -14.54
CA SER A 4 19.93 -6.60 -14.41
C SER A 4 19.18 -5.35 -14.86
N LYS A 5 19.20 -4.31 -14.05
CA LYS A 5 18.56 -3.02 -14.35
C LYS A 5 19.36 -1.86 -13.80
N LYS A 6 19.22 -0.68 -14.44
CA LYS A 6 19.76 0.58 -13.94
C LYS A 6 18.69 1.34 -13.18
N ILE A 7 19.03 1.80 -11.99
CA ILE A 7 18.17 2.59 -11.10
C ILE A 7 18.86 3.89 -10.70
N ASP A 8 18.06 4.84 -10.23
CA ASP A 8 18.56 6.13 -9.76
C ASP A 8 19.12 5.99 -8.33
N GLY A 9 20.15 6.75 -7.99
CA GLY A 9 20.76 6.73 -6.67
C GLY A 9 21.20 8.10 -6.21
N ALA A 10 21.02 8.38 -4.91
CA ALA A 10 21.54 9.62 -4.31
C ALA A 10 23.04 9.47 -4.03
N VAL A 11 23.86 10.18 -4.78
CA VAL A 11 25.33 10.15 -4.67
C VAL A 11 25.77 10.81 -3.37
N VAL A 12 26.63 10.13 -2.62
CA VAL A 12 27.32 10.68 -1.44
C VAL A 12 28.73 11.07 -1.79
N ASN A 13 29.45 10.15 -2.47
CA ASN A 13 30.86 10.34 -2.76
C ASN A 13 31.17 9.99 -4.21
N ARG A 14 32.04 10.82 -4.84
CA ARG A 14 32.59 10.58 -6.17
C ARG A 14 34.11 10.47 -6.03
N ASP A 15 34.72 9.70 -6.91
CA ASP A 15 36.18 9.61 -6.98
C ASP A 15 36.76 11.03 -7.20
N THR A 16 37.79 11.36 -6.41
CA THR A 16 38.46 12.64 -6.50
C THR A 16 39.26 12.81 -7.79
N LEU A 17 39.65 11.70 -8.43
CA LEU A 17 40.45 11.68 -9.68
C LEU A 17 39.53 11.56 -10.91
N ASP A 18 38.39 10.93 -10.78
CA ASP A 18 37.40 10.77 -11.84
C ASP A 18 35.99 11.03 -11.30
N ALA A 19 35.47 12.24 -11.49
CA ALA A 19 34.13 12.65 -11.05
C ALA A 19 32.99 11.83 -11.70
N SER A 20 33.26 11.06 -12.76
CA SER A 20 32.31 10.12 -13.36
C SER A 20 32.18 8.82 -12.59
N ASN A 21 33.19 8.48 -11.78
CA ASN A 21 33.21 7.27 -10.97
C ASN A 21 32.53 7.52 -9.61
N ILE A 22 31.39 6.87 -9.39
CA ILE A 22 30.60 6.98 -8.17
C ILE A 22 31.00 5.85 -7.24
N GLU A 23 31.53 6.18 -6.07
CA GLU A 23 31.97 5.21 -5.07
C GLU A 23 30.85 4.78 -4.13
N GLN A 24 29.98 5.72 -3.73
CA GLN A 24 28.97 5.48 -2.71
C GLN A 24 27.68 6.27 -2.97
N ILE A 25 26.56 5.66 -2.59
CA ILE A 25 25.23 6.28 -2.58
C ILE A 25 24.59 6.18 -1.20
N SER A 26 23.77 7.15 -0.81
CA SER A 26 23.01 7.11 0.45
C SER A 26 21.67 6.40 0.33
N SER A 27 21.06 6.44 -0.85
CA SER A 27 19.74 5.83 -1.06
C SER A 27 19.49 5.47 -2.52
N LEU A 28 18.59 4.49 -2.72
CA LEU A 28 18.03 4.14 -4.01
C LEU A 28 16.80 5.02 -4.27
N LEU A 29 16.76 5.73 -5.39
CA LEU A 29 15.69 6.64 -5.75
C LEU A 29 14.72 5.93 -6.71
N LEU A 30 13.53 5.60 -6.22
CA LEU A 30 12.51 4.86 -6.98
C LEU A 30 11.39 5.76 -7.54
N SER A 31 11.47 7.07 -7.31
CA SER A 31 10.43 8.02 -7.74
C SER A 31 10.39 8.25 -9.24
N GLY A 32 11.52 8.07 -9.93
CA GLY A 32 11.68 8.34 -11.37
C GLY A 32 11.59 9.83 -11.74
N PHE A 33 11.72 10.75 -10.78
CA PHE A 33 11.72 12.18 -11.04
C PHE A 33 13.10 12.68 -11.48
N HIS A 34 13.13 13.52 -12.52
CA HIS A 34 14.33 14.14 -13.07
C HIS A 34 14.06 15.63 -13.39
N ARG A 35 13.50 16.37 -12.43
CA ARG A 35 12.98 17.74 -12.59
C ARG A 35 14.03 18.80 -12.29
N THR A 36 15.04 18.48 -11.50
CA THR A 36 16.14 19.37 -11.11
C THR A 36 17.47 18.86 -11.63
N PRO A 37 18.51 19.72 -11.74
CA PRO A 37 19.86 19.27 -12.11
C PRO A 37 20.40 18.16 -11.21
N SER A 38 20.11 18.21 -9.90
CA SER A 38 20.50 17.16 -8.95
C SER A 38 19.78 15.84 -9.20
N GLU A 39 18.43 15.85 -9.42
CA GLU A 39 17.68 14.66 -9.79
C GLU A 39 18.16 14.06 -11.11
N ALA A 40 18.50 14.91 -12.10
CA ALA A 40 19.02 14.48 -13.39
C ALA A 40 20.41 13.84 -13.27
N ALA A 41 21.29 14.38 -12.42
CA ALA A 41 22.63 13.84 -12.14
C ALA A 41 22.60 12.47 -11.44
N ASN A 42 21.53 12.17 -10.74
CA ASN A 42 21.31 10.90 -10.01
C ASN A 42 20.65 9.81 -10.88
N ARG A 43 20.38 10.10 -12.15
CA ARG A 43 19.63 9.23 -13.05
C ARG A 43 20.45 8.01 -13.48
N LYS A 44 19.92 6.80 -13.27
CA LYS A 44 20.44 5.53 -13.79
C LYS A 44 21.91 5.25 -13.49
N ILE A 45 22.40 5.73 -12.35
CA ILE A 45 23.81 5.59 -11.95
C ILE A 45 24.11 4.26 -11.23
N VAL A 46 23.08 3.59 -10.70
CA VAL A 46 23.22 2.32 -9.98
C VAL A 46 22.78 1.18 -10.88
N THR A 47 23.65 0.16 -11.00
CA THR A 47 23.29 -1.11 -11.63
C THR A 47 22.93 -2.11 -10.53
N GLU A 48 21.69 -2.61 -10.54
CA GLU A 48 21.24 -3.69 -9.68
C GLU A 48 21.24 -5.00 -10.46
N GLU A 49 21.88 -6.02 -9.90
CA GLU A 49 21.89 -7.37 -10.44
C GLU A 49 21.28 -8.33 -9.42
N ILE A 50 20.35 -9.15 -9.87
CA ILE A 50 19.64 -10.11 -9.04
C ILE A 50 19.78 -11.50 -9.64
N PHE A 51 20.27 -12.43 -8.85
CA PHE A 51 20.34 -13.85 -9.16
C PHE A 51 19.45 -14.59 -8.17
N GLY A 52 18.60 -15.48 -8.66
CA GLY A 52 17.72 -16.22 -7.76
C GLY A 52 17.29 -17.56 -8.33
N GLY A 53 16.99 -18.47 -7.42
CA GLY A 53 16.49 -19.80 -7.74
C GLY A 53 15.53 -20.31 -6.69
N ASN A 54 14.63 -21.20 -7.12
CA ASN A 54 13.71 -21.93 -6.27
C ASN A 54 13.72 -23.41 -6.67
N ALA A 55 13.82 -24.29 -5.69
CA ALA A 55 13.64 -25.72 -5.84
C ALA A 55 12.49 -26.17 -4.94
N ALA A 56 11.46 -26.80 -5.49
CA ALA A 56 10.31 -27.20 -4.73
C ALA A 56 9.89 -28.64 -5.02
N TYR A 57 9.59 -29.38 -3.97
CA TYR A 57 8.91 -30.65 -4.03
C TYR A 57 7.42 -30.44 -3.77
N ARG A 58 6.57 -30.95 -4.64
CA ARG A 58 5.12 -30.83 -4.54
C ARG A 58 4.45 -32.19 -4.64
N SER A 59 3.61 -32.49 -3.66
CA SER A 59 2.72 -33.63 -3.61
C SER A 59 1.28 -33.15 -3.50
N ARG A 60 0.33 -34.05 -3.57
CA ARG A 60 -1.11 -33.70 -3.50
C ARG A 60 -1.52 -32.95 -2.22
N ARG A 61 -0.85 -33.23 -1.10
CA ARG A 61 -1.19 -32.66 0.22
C ARG A 61 -0.09 -31.88 0.89
N PHE A 62 1.11 -31.92 0.33
CA PHE A 62 2.29 -31.33 0.92
C PHE A 62 3.19 -30.72 -0.15
N SER A 63 3.68 -29.53 0.09
CA SER A 63 4.78 -28.94 -0.65
C SER A 63 5.82 -28.35 0.29
N ILE A 64 7.08 -28.43 -0.12
CA ILE A 64 8.19 -27.76 0.51
C ILE A 64 9.04 -27.13 -0.58
N GLY A 65 9.46 -25.87 -0.37
CA GLY A 65 10.28 -25.12 -1.29
C GLY A 65 11.53 -24.57 -0.59
N PHE A 66 12.60 -24.39 -1.36
CA PHE A 66 13.81 -23.68 -0.94
C PHE A 66 14.07 -22.59 -1.97
N THR A 67 14.21 -21.36 -1.49
CA THR A 67 14.44 -20.17 -2.33
C THR A 67 15.75 -19.50 -1.92
N GLY A 68 16.55 -19.09 -2.89
CA GLY A 68 17.74 -18.26 -2.68
C GLY A 68 17.71 -17.08 -3.64
N VAL A 69 17.99 -15.87 -3.13
CA VAL A 69 18.07 -14.64 -3.91
C VAL A 69 19.30 -13.85 -3.50
N PHE A 70 20.19 -13.63 -4.43
CA PHE A 70 21.37 -12.80 -4.28
C PHE A 70 21.17 -11.49 -5.04
N THR A 71 21.37 -10.36 -4.36
CA THR A 71 21.28 -9.02 -4.94
C THR A 71 22.63 -8.33 -4.81
N GLN A 72 23.09 -7.71 -5.87
CA GLN A 72 24.35 -6.97 -5.92
C GLN A 72 24.14 -5.61 -6.60
N TYR A 73 24.80 -4.60 -6.08
CA TYR A 73 24.90 -3.26 -6.66
C TYR A 73 26.34 -2.99 -7.08
N ASN A 74 26.53 -2.29 -8.19
CA ASN A 74 27.86 -1.85 -8.65
C ASN A 74 28.49 -0.79 -7.74
N VAL A 75 27.70 -0.15 -6.89
CA VAL A 75 28.12 0.86 -5.89
C VAL A 75 27.59 0.46 -4.51
N SER A 76 28.36 0.73 -3.47
CA SER A 76 27.92 0.45 -2.10
C SER A 76 26.90 1.46 -1.62
N LEU A 77 25.84 0.96 -1.00
CA LEU A 77 24.91 1.76 -0.24
C LEU A 77 25.57 2.09 1.10
N ASN A 78 25.86 3.36 1.34
CA ASN A 78 26.39 3.85 2.60
C ASN A 78 25.38 4.86 3.19
N ARG A 79 24.56 4.35 4.11
CA ARG A 79 23.56 5.16 4.82
C ARG A 79 24.18 5.73 6.08
N ASP A 80 23.80 6.95 6.39
CA ASP A 80 24.04 7.50 7.73
C ASP A 80 23.08 6.80 8.70
N LEU A 81 23.64 5.85 9.47
CA LEU A 81 22.87 4.99 10.37
C LEU A 81 22.85 5.64 11.76
N ASP A 82 21.66 6.03 12.19
CA ASP A 82 21.36 6.41 13.57
C ASP A 82 20.82 5.20 14.38
N ILE A 83 20.51 5.41 15.65
CA ILE A 83 20.00 4.35 16.54
C ILE A 83 18.71 3.72 15.96
N ARG A 84 17.85 4.50 15.33
CA ARG A 84 16.57 4.03 14.80
C ARG A 84 16.74 3.10 13.62
N ASN A 85 17.62 3.44 12.68
CA ASN A 85 17.81 2.73 11.41
C ASN A 85 19.09 1.88 11.35
N GLN A 86 19.74 1.63 12.50
CA GLN A 86 21.01 0.92 12.59
C GLN A 86 21.02 -0.49 11.96
N PHE A 87 19.84 -1.10 11.81
CA PHE A 87 19.68 -2.41 11.17
C PHE A 87 19.36 -2.33 9.67
N ASP A 88 19.18 -1.13 9.12
CA ASP A 88 18.90 -0.96 7.71
C ASP A 88 20.04 -1.49 6.84
N PHE A 89 19.68 -1.93 5.65
CA PHE A 89 20.68 -2.41 4.67
C PHE A 89 21.61 -1.26 4.26
N SER A 90 22.90 -1.45 4.53
CA SER A 90 23.99 -0.51 4.20
C SER A 90 25.18 -1.31 3.70
N ALA A 91 25.13 -1.78 2.45
CA ALA A 91 26.15 -2.62 1.81
C ALA A 91 25.98 -2.60 0.28
N GLY A 92 26.91 -3.25 -0.44
CA GLY A 92 26.82 -3.46 -1.90
C GLY A 92 26.15 -4.76 -2.31
N LYS A 93 25.92 -5.70 -1.39
CA LYS A 93 25.37 -7.03 -1.69
C LYS A 93 24.54 -7.60 -0.55
N ASN A 94 23.54 -8.40 -0.88
CA ASN A 94 22.73 -9.15 0.08
C ASN A 94 22.40 -10.54 -0.47
N LEU A 95 22.27 -11.52 0.42
CA LEU A 95 21.76 -12.86 0.13
C LEU A 95 20.59 -13.14 1.07
N ASN A 96 19.44 -13.47 0.50
CA ASN A 96 18.32 -14.01 1.23
C ASN A 96 18.09 -15.45 0.82
N TYR A 97 17.92 -16.34 1.79
CA TYR A 97 17.55 -17.73 1.55
C TYR A 97 16.54 -18.17 2.57
N GLY A 98 15.65 -19.08 2.15
CA GLY A 98 14.56 -19.53 3.00
C GLY A 98 13.93 -20.83 2.53
N ALA A 99 13.10 -21.36 3.39
CA ALA A 99 12.29 -22.53 3.13
C ALA A 99 10.82 -22.19 3.38
N ASP A 100 9.96 -22.64 2.47
CA ASP A 100 8.52 -22.55 2.59
C ASP A 100 7.88 -23.94 2.63
N TYR A 101 6.71 -24.02 3.25
CA TYR A 101 5.92 -25.22 3.29
C TYR A 101 4.43 -24.94 3.17
N ASN A 102 3.72 -25.92 2.63
CA ASN A 102 2.25 -25.96 2.64
C ASN A 102 1.81 -27.39 2.89
N PHE A 103 0.92 -27.58 3.87
CA PHE A 103 0.41 -28.89 4.26
C PHE A 103 -1.12 -28.85 4.39
N LEU A 104 -1.79 -29.66 3.58
CA LEU A 104 -3.24 -29.81 3.57
C LEU A 104 -3.66 -31.09 4.31
N TYR A 105 -4.37 -30.93 5.41
CA TYR A 105 -4.98 -32.02 6.16
C TYR A 105 -6.48 -31.82 6.30
N ARG A 106 -7.26 -32.60 5.58
CA ARG A 106 -8.73 -32.47 5.53
C ARG A 106 -9.14 -31.05 5.14
N ASN A 107 -9.78 -30.32 6.05
CA ASN A 107 -10.26 -28.95 5.93
C ASN A 107 -9.28 -27.90 6.52
N LEU A 108 -8.10 -28.33 6.90
CA LEU A 108 -7.04 -27.48 7.46
C LEU A 108 -5.90 -27.33 6.45
N ASN A 109 -5.45 -26.11 6.24
CA ASN A 109 -4.26 -25.79 5.46
C ASN A 109 -3.25 -25.06 6.34
N PHE A 110 -2.12 -25.71 6.60
CA PHE A 110 -0.97 -25.13 7.29
C PHE A 110 0.04 -24.67 6.25
N PHE A 111 0.54 -23.46 6.38
CA PHE A 111 1.54 -22.92 5.49
C PHE A 111 2.50 -22.01 6.26
N GLY A 112 3.69 -21.81 5.71
CA GLY A 112 4.65 -20.90 6.33
C GLY A 112 5.93 -20.79 5.54
N GLU A 113 6.72 -19.83 5.95
CA GLU A 113 8.05 -19.54 5.40
C GLU A 113 8.98 -19.10 6.53
N VAL A 114 10.23 -19.51 6.45
CA VAL A 114 11.33 -19.04 7.29
C VAL A 114 12.43 -18.58 6.36
N SER A 115 12.92 -17.38 6.55
CA SER A 115 13.97 -16.76 5.73
C SER A 115 15.09 -16.19 6.59
N ARG A 116 16.30 -16.17 6.01
CA ARG A 116 17.48 -15.58 6.62
C ARG A 116 18.20 -14.67 5.63
N SER A 117 18.69 -13.54 6.11
CA SER A 117 19.53 -12.62 5.36
C SER A 117 21.01 -12.82 5.64
N LEU A 118 21.89 -12.32 4.75
CA LEU A 118 23.35 -12.49 4.80
C LEU A 118 23.95 -12.04 6.13
N ASN A 119 23.43 -10.98 6.74
CA ASN A 119 23.85 -10.48 8.05
C ASN A 119 23.37 -11.32 9.24
N GLY A 120 22.70 -12.47 9.00
CA GLY A 120 22.20 -13.37 10.02
C GLY A 120 20.79 -13.07 10.54
N GLY A 121 20.16 -11.99 10.11
CA GLY A 121 18.77 -11.67 10.45
C GLY A 121 17.79 -12.74 9.98
N MET A 122 16.75 -13.01 10.77
CA MET A 122 15.73 -14.03 10.48
C MET A 122 14.35 -13.41 10.44
N SER A 123 13.50 -14.00 9.59
CA SER A 123 12.11 -13.63 9.45
C SER A 123 11.28 -14.89 9.21
N GLN A 124 10.10 -14.98 9.83
CA GLN A 124 9.22 -16.14 9.68
C GLN A 124 7.75 -15.75 9.72
N ILE A 125 6.95 -16.51 8.98
CA ILE A 125 5.51 -16.40 8.95
C ILE A 125 4.88 -17.79 8.89
N HIS A 126 3.86 -18.04 9.72
CA HIS A 126 3.17 -19.32 9.79
C HIS A 126 1.67 -19.09 9.83
N GLY A 127 0.93 -19.82 9.02
CA GLY A 127 -0.50 -19.65 8.90
C GLY A 127 -1.28 -20.95 8.96
N LEU A 128 -2.52 -20.83 9.41
CA LEU A 128 -3.53 -21.87 9.40
C LEU A 128 -4.80 -21.31 8.78
N LEU A 129 -5.30 -21.95 7.74
CA LEU A 129 -6.64 -21.74 7.22
C LEU A 129 -7.50 -22.94 7.57
N ALA A 130 -8.64 -22.73 8.22
CA ALA A 130 -9.58 -23.76 8.62
C ALA A 130 -10.95 -23.49 7.99
N SER A 131 -11.40 -24.38 7.09
CA SER A 131 -12.76 -24.38 6.56
C SER A 131 -13.64 -25.21 7.47
N LEU A 132 -14.25 -24.60 8.50
CA LEU A 132 -15.00 -25.29 9.53
C LEU A 132 -16.34 -25.81 9.01
N ASP A 133 -16.96 -25.06 8.09
CA ASP A 133 -18.22 -25.34 7.43
C ASP A 133 -18.21 -24.69 6.04
N PRO A 134 -19.02 -25.10 5.05
CA PRO A 134 -19.17 -24.40 3.78
C PRO A 134 -19.48 -22.89 3.91
N LYS A 135 -20.07 -22.49 5.05
CA LYS A 135 -20.42 -21.11 5.36
C LYS A 135 -19.42 -20.40 6.26
N MET A 136 -18.44 -21.12 6.85
CA MET A 136 -17.53 -20.56 7.85
C MET A 136 -16.09 -20.99 7.64
N ALA A 137 -15.20 -19.99 7.53
CA ALA A 137 -13.76 -20.23 7.51
C ALA A 137 -13.07 -19.29 8.50
N VAL A 138 -11.98 -19.78 9.10
CA VAL A 138 -11.14 -19.04 10.06
C VAL A 138 -9.70 -19.09 9.58
N SER A 139 -8.97 -18.00 9.81
CA SER A 139 -7.54 -17.87 9.55
C SER A 139 -6.80 -17.46 10.81
N LEU A 140 -5.64 -18.07 11.02
CA LEU A 140 -4.68 -17.69 12.05
C LEU A 140 -3.34 -17.48 11.37
N LEU A 141 -2.65 -16.38 11.70
CA LEU A 141 -1.33 -16.08 11.17
C LEU A 141 -0.44 -15.55 12.27
N TYR A 142 0.69 -16.21 12.46
CA TYR A 142 1.79 -15.75 13.31
C TYR A 142 2.91 -15.24 12.43
N ARG A 143 3.49 -14.09 12.80
CA ARG A 143 4.67 -13.53 12.14
C ARG A 143 5.69 -13.04 13.16
N ASN A 144 6.95 -13.25 12.83
CA ASN A 144 8.09 -12.73 13.58
C ASN A 144 9.18 -12.31 12.59
N PHE A 145 9.35 -11.02 12.44
CA PHE A 145 10.30 -10.40 11.53
C PHE A 145 11.38 -9.72 12.35
N GLY A 146 12.56 -10.33 12.44
CA GLY A 146 13.69 -9.79 13.19
C GLY A 146 14.04 -8.36 12.80
N ALA A 147 14.40 -7.53 13.76
CA ALA A 147 14.76 -6.13 13.50
C ALA A 147 15.93 -6.00 12.51
N ASN A 148 16.86 -6.92 12.56
CA ASN A 148 18.06 -6.99 11.70
C ASN A 148 17.85 -7.81 10.41
N PHE A 149 16.63 -8.30 10.12
CA PHE A 149 16.37 -8.99 8.85
C PHE A 149 16.38 -7.98 7.70
N GLN A 150 17.24 -8.24 6.73
CA GLN A 150 17.45 -7.37 5.58
C GLN A 150 16.96 -8.06 4.30
N SER A 151 15.86 -7.60 3.74
CA SER A 151 15.40 -8.02 2.42
C SER A 151 14.83 -6.84 1.65
N LEU A 152 15.30 -6.72 0.41
CA LEU A 152 14.92 -5.63 -0.50
C LEU A 152 13.70 -5.98 -1.36
N LEU A 153 13.35 -7.28 -1.42
CA LEU A 153 12.35 -7.82 -2.35
C LEU A 153 11.16 -8.50 -1.65
N THR A 154 11.18 -8.61 -0.32
CA THR A 154 10.08 -9.24 0.42
C THR A 154 8.91 -8.30 0.63
N ASN A 155 7.71 -8.87 0.56
CA ASN A 155 6.47 -8.20 0.90
C ASN A 155 5.56 -9.21 1.61
N ALA A 156 5.74 -9.36 2.92
CA ALA A 156 4.94 -10.26 3.75
C ALA A 156 3.71 -9.55 4.34
N VAL A 157 2.75 -10.33 4.81
CA VAL A 157 1.59 -9.80 5.54
C VAL A 157 2.07 -9.25 6.88
N GLY A 158 1.98 -7.95 7.05
CA GLY A 158 2.41 -7.23 8.24
C GLY A 158 1.81 -5.84 8.29
N GLU A 159 2.01 -5.17 9.41
CA GLU A 159 1.59 -3.79 9.63
C GLU A 159 2.57 -2.79 8.99
N SER A 160 3.84 -3.15 8.96
CA SER A 160 4.91 -2.40 8.32
C SER A 160 4.97 -2.70 6.82
N SER A 161 5.42 -1.73 6.01
CA SER A 161 5.74 -1.95 4.59
C SER A 161 7.02 -2.77 4.38
N ARG A 162 7.81 -3.00 5.43
CA ARG A 162 9.01 -3.83 5.43
C ARG A 162 8.76 -5.09 6.24
N SER A 163 9.29 -6.23 5.80
CA SER A 163 9.22 -7.49 6.53
C SER A 163 10.33 -7.60 7.58
N SER A 164 10.49 -6.56 8.40
CA SER A 164 11.48 -6.48 9.49
C SER A 164 10.92 -5.73 10.69
N ASN A 165 11.47 -6.00 11.88
CA ASN A 165 11.11 -5.35 13.14
C ASN A 165 9.62 -5.44 13.48
N GLU A 166 9.03 -6.65 13.39
CA GLU A 166 7.62 -6.83 13.70
C GLU A 166 7.31 -8.26 14.17
N ASP A 167 6.64 -8.38 15.32
CA ASP A 167 6.00 -9.61 15.77
C ASP A 167 4.48 -9.41 15.72
N GLY A 168 3.73 -10.41 15.29
CA GLY A 168 2.28 -10.27 15.23
C GLY A 168 1.51 -11.57 15.23
N LEU A 169 0.28 -11.47 15.70
CA LEU A 169 -0.71 -12.54 15.67
C LEU A 169 -2.02 -12.00 15.08
N TYR A 170 -2.38 -12.53 13.93
CA TYR A 170 -3.62 -12.20 13.25
C TYR A 170 -4.62 -13.36 13.37
N ILE A 171 -5.86 -13.05 13.70
CA ILE A 171 -6.99 -13.96 13.71
C ILE A 171 -8.07 -13.35 12.84
N GLY A 172 -8.51 -14.06 11.82
CA GLY A 172 -9.55 -13.61 10.92
C GLY A 172 -10.60 -14.65 10.65
N GLY A 173 -11.74 -14.21 10.14
CA GLY A 173 -12.81 -15.14 9.80
C GLY A 173 -13.80 -14.57 8.79
N VAL A 174 -14.49 -15.49 8.13
CA VAL A 174 -15.60 -15.19 7.24
C VAL A 174 -16.78 -16.11 7.57
N LEU A 175 -17.97 -15.50 7.69
CA LEU A 175 -19.23 -16.22 7.88
C LEU A 175 -20.19 -15.83 6.75
N ARG A 176 -20.81 -16.81 6.11
CA ARG A 176 -21.82 -16.66 5.05
C ARG A 176 -23.14 -17.28 5.48
N PRO A 177 -23.94 -16.59 6.32
CA PRO A 177 -25.20 -17.13 6.81
C PRO A 177 -26.15 -17.52 5.68
N THR A 178 -26.14 -16.73 4.60
CA THR A 178 -26.90 -16.96 3.36
C THR A 178 -26.02 -16.69 2.14
N SER A 179 -26.48 -17.05 0.95
CA SER A 179 -25.80 -16.73 -0.32
C SER A 179 -25.73 -15.22 -0.62
N LYS A 180 -26.52 -14.40 0.09
CA LYS A 180 -26.60 -12.95 -0.11
C LYS A 180 -25.85 -12.15 0.95
N ILE A 181 -25.49 -12.75 2.08
CA ILE A 181 -24.85 -12.08 3.20
C ILE A 181 -23.50 -12.73 3.48
N SER A 182 -22.44 -11.94 3.55
CA SER A 182 -21.16 -12.35 4.10
C SER A 182 -20.67 -11.35 5.16
N ILE A 183 -20.15 -11.90 6.24
CA ILE A 183 -19.59 -11.17 7.37
C ILE A 183 -18.11 -11.51 7.42
N ASN A 184 -17.25 -10.53 7.35
CA ASN A 184 -15.80 -10.69 7.42
C ASN A 184 -15.28 -9.90 8.62
N GLY A 185 -14.36 -10.46 9.35
CA GLY A 185 -13.73 -9.75 10.46
C GLY A 185 -12.34 -10.29 10.75
N TYR A 186 -11.51 -9.43 11.35
CA TYR A 186 -10.22 -9.84 11.89
C TYR A 186 -9.84 -9.02 13.12
N TYR A 187 -8.92 -9.57 13.88
CA TYR A 187 -8.18 -8.92 14.94
C TYR A 187 -6.70 -9.20 14.76
N ASP A 188 -5.89 -8.18 14.69
CA ASP A 188 -4.44 -8.22 14.53
C ASP A 188 -3.77 -7.55 15.72
N LEU A 189 -2.91 -8.30 16.41
CA LEU A 189 -2.06 -7.84 17.48
C LEU A 189 -0.63 -7.80 16.96
N TYR A 190 0.08 -6.69 17.17
CA TYR A 190 1.46 -6.58 16.73
C TYR A 190 2.30 -5.74 17.70
N ARG A 191 3.59 -5.99 17.67
CA ARG A 191 4.59 -5.18 18.36
C ARG A 191 5.80 -4.95 17.48
N PHE A 192 6.49 -3.87 17.75
CA PHE A 192 7.74 -3.48 17.13
C PHE A 192 8.83 -3.46 18.21
N PRO A 193 9.70 -4.47 18.24
CA PRO A 193 10.76 -4.58 19.23
C PRO A 193 11.80 -3.45 19.16
N TRP A 194 11.92 -2.79 18.02
CA TRP A 194 12.86 -1.68 17.79
C TRP A 194 12.13 -0.42 17.35
N LEU A 195 12.85 0.72 17.38
CA LEU A 195 12.39 2.04 16.98
C LEU A 195 11.95 2.07 15.52
N ARG A 196 11.08 3.01 15.19
CA ARG A 196 10.55 3.23 13.84
C ARG A 196 10.50 4.72 13.52
N PHE A 197 10.23 5.05 12.27
CA PHE A 197 9.93 6.42 11.88
C PHE A 197 8.72 6.94 12.67
N GLN A 198 8.87 8.09 13.33
CA GLN A 198 7.89 8.71 14.23
C GLN A 198 7.50 7.82 15.44
N THR A 199 8.40 6.93 15.89
CA THR A 199 8.15 6.12 17.08
C THR A 199 9.51 5.78 17.71
N SER A 200 9.96 6.62 18.63
CA SER A 200 11.30 6.62 19.22
C SER A 200 11.45 5.65 20.41
N ALA A 201 10.53 4.69 20.55
CA ALA A 201 10.57 3.60 21.51
C ALA A 201 10.00 2.30 20.94
N PRO A 202 10.34 1.11 21.49
CA PRO A 202 9.60 -0.12 21.24
C PRO A 202 8.11 0.08 21.46
N SER A 203 7.27 -0.44 20.58
CA SER A 203 5.86 -0.15 20.58
C SER A 203 5.00 -1.35 20.20
N TYR A 204 3.71 -1.26 20.44
CA TYR A 204 2.74 -2.27 20.07
C TYR A 204 1.50 -1.62 19.46
N GLY A 205 0.65 -2.42 18.89
CA GLY A 205 -0.61 -1.93 18.32
C GLY A 205 -1.62 -3.02 18.10
N THR A 206 -2.82 -2.57 17.75
CA THR A 206 -3.96 -3.44 17.44
C THR A 206 -4.68 -2.91 16.21
N ASP A 207 -5.17 -3.81 15.39
CA ASP A 207 -6.05 -3.48 14.27
C ASP A 207 -7.22 -4.47 14.25
N TYR A 208 -8.42 -3.97 14.35
CA TYR A 208 -9.61 -4.80 14.20
C TYR A 208 -10.57 -4.23 13.18
N PHE A 209 -11.17 -5.12 12.47
CA PHE A 209 -11.96 -4.87 11.29
C PHE A 209 -13.20 -5.73 11.30
N GLY A 210 -14.32 -5.15 10.89
CA GLY A 210 -15.55 -5.86 10.63
C GLY A 210 -16.25 -5.30 9.40
N GLN A 211 -16.74 -6.18 8.54
CA GLN A 211 -17.52 -5.80 7.35
C GLN A 211 -18.66 -6.77 7.12
N ILE A 212 -19.84 -6.22 6.91
CA ILE A 212 -21.04 -6.95 6.50
C ILE A 212 -21.33 -6.57 5.05
N ASN A 213 -21.34 -7.56 4.16
CA ASN A 213 -21.73 -7.40 2.76
C ASN A 213 -23.12 -7.97 2.55
N TYR A 214 -23.94 -7.25 1.82
CA TYR A 214 -25.24 -7.68 1.36
C TYR A 214 -25.34 -7.57 -0.16
N THR A 215 -25.54 -8.70 -0.83
CA THR A 215 -25.61 -8.83 -2.28
C THR A 215 -26.98 -9.39 -2.68
N PRO A 216 -28.04 -8.57 -2.68
CA PRO A 216 -29.41 -9.03 -2.99
C PRO A 216 -29.52 -9.57 -4.42
N SER A 217 -28.70 -9.09 -5.34
CA SER A 217 -28.62 -9.55 -6.74
C SER A 217 -27.17 -9.55 -7.23
N LYS A 218 -26.89 -10.20 -8.37
CA LYS A 218 -25.55 -10.23 -9.00
C LYS A 218 -25.02 -8.84 -9.39
N ARG A 219 -25.89 -7.82 -9.44
CA ARG A 219 -25.55 -6.46 -9.88
C ARG A 219 -25.63 -5.42 -8.76
N THR A 220 -26.15 -5.78 -7.59
CA THR A 220 -26.32 -4.88 -6.43
C THR A 220 -25.48 -5.39 -5.29
N GLU A 221 -24.62 -4.53 -4.77
CA GLU A 221 -23.74 -4.80 -3.64
C GLU A 221 -23.82 -3.64 -2.64
N MET A 222 -23.98 -3.96 -1.38
CA MET A 222 -23.94 -3.01 -0.28
C MET A 222 -23.01 -3.54 0.79
N TYR A 223 -22.28 -2.65 1.45
CA TYR A 223 -21.55 -3.05 2.65
C TYR A 223 -21.46 -1.92 3.67
N VAL A 224 -21.40 -2.34 4.92
CA VAL A 224 -20.99 -1.53 6.06
C VAL A 224 -19.67 -2.06 6.57
N ARG A 225 -18.74 -1.18 6.86
CA ARG A 225 -17.40 -1.50 7.35
C ARG A 225 -17.08 -0.62 8.56
N TYR A 226 -16.51 -1.26 9.57
CA TYR A 226 -15.86 -0.58 10.67
C TYR A 226 -14.43 -1.11 10.83
N ARG A 227 -13.49 -0.21 11.09
CA ARG A 227 -12.11 -0.54 11.41
C ARG A 227 -11.63 0.40 12.51
N LYS A 228 -10.98 -0.16 13.53
CA LYS A 228 -10.24 0.63 14.51
C LYS A 228 -8.81 0.13 14.60
N ARG A 229 -7.87 1.06 14.53
CA ARG A 229 -6.45 0.82 14.62
C ARG A 229 -5.85 1.68 15.71
N THR A 230 -5.08 1.06 16.59
CA THR A 230 -4.30 1.75 17.61
C THR A 230 -2.83 1.45 17.36
N ARG A 231 -2.02 2.50 17.29
CA ARG A 231 -0.56 2.42 17.18
C ARG A 231 0.05 3.47 18.12
N PHE A 232 1.35 3.39 18.38
CA PHE A 232 2.06 4.42 19.12
C PHE A 232 2.88 5.28 18.16
N VAL A 233 2.95 6.57 18.45
CA VAL A 233 3.75 7.59 17.74
C VAL A 233 4.41 8.50 18.76
N ASP A 234 5.46 9.21 18.36
CA ASP A 234 6.09 10.22 19.21
C ASP A 234 5.08 11.33 19.56
N ALA A 235 5.15 11.85 20.78
CA ALA A 235 4.32 12.98 21.21
C ALA A 235 4.65 14.23 20.38
N GLU A 236 3.66 15.13 20.19
CA GLU A 236 3.86 16.37 19.43
C GLU A 236 4.78 17.34 20.16
N GLU A 237 4.61 17.47 21.47
CA GLU A 237 5.47 18.28 22.33
C GLU A 237 6.36 17.39 23.18
N ASN A 238 7.62 17.24 22.78
CA ASN A 238 8.62 16.55 23.57
C ASN A 238 9.37 17.56 24.47
N LEU A 239 8.89 17.72 25.70
CA LEU A 239 9.56 18.55 26.72
C LEU A 239 10.67 17.79 27.46
N LEU A 240 10.84 16.49 27.20
CA LEU A 240 11.78 15.60 27.88
C LEU A 240 12.97 15.28 26.96
N ALA A 241 14.13 15.02 27.58
CA ALA A 241 15.33 14.55 26.86
C ALA A 241 15.13 13.18 26.16
N LEU A 242 14.13 12.40 26.61
CA LEU A 242 13.67 11.16 25.96
C LEU A 242 12.31 11.41 25.36
N GLU A 243 12.17 11.15 24.07
CA GLU A 243 10.90 11.26 23.36
C GLU A 243 9.89 10.27 23.93
N SER A 244 8.74 10.78 24.36
CA SER A 244 7.64 9.97 24.85
C SER A 244 6.76 9.52 23.69
N VAL A 245 6.28 8.28 23.75
CA VAL A 245 5.35 7.74 22.74
C VAL A 245 3.93 7.75 23.29
N VAL A 246 3.00 8.16 22.46
CA VAL A 246 1.58 8.30 22.79
C VAL A 246 0.70 7.44 21.87
N PRO A 247 -0.47 6.99 22.33
CA PRO A 247 -1.39 6.24 21.49
C PRO A 247 -1.99 7.14 20.41
N PHE A 248 -1.97 6.64 19.18
CA PHE A 248 -2.64 7.19 18.02
C PHE A 248 -3.75 6.21 17.61
N GLU A 249 -5.00 6.60 17.84
CA GLU A 249 -6.16 5.80 17.53
C GLU A 249 -6.83 6.32 16.27
N GLN A 250 -7.13 5.43 15.34
CA GLN A 250 -7.86 5.74 14.12
C GLN A 250 -9.09 4.84 14.00
N GLU A 251 -10.26 5.43 13.88
CA GLU A 251 -11.53 4.75 13.64
C GLU A 251 -12.04 5.13 12.25
N ASN A 252 -12.47 4.12 11.49
CA ASN A 252 -13.03 4.31 10.16
C ASN A 252 -14.40 3.64 10.07
N PHE A 253 -15.40 4.39 9.70
CA PHE A 253 -16.72 3.87 9.34
C PHE A 253 -16.98 4.12 7.86
N ARG A 254 -17.43 3.11 7.12
CA ARG A 254 -17.73 3.22 5.70
C ARG A 254 -19.02 2.50 5.35
N PHE A 255 -19.86 3.19 4.62
CA PHE A 255 -21.00 2.62 3.92
C PHE A 255 -20.82 2.77 2.41
N ASN A 256 -21.08 1.71 1.67
CA ASN A 256 -20.99 1.71 0.21
C ASN A 256 -22.17 0.97 -0.38
N VAL A 257 -22.74 1.50 -1.44
CA VAL A 257 -23.78 0.86 -2.23
C VAL A 257 -23.48 0.98 -3.71
N LEU A 258 -23.60 -0.13 -4.42
CA LEU A 258 -23.46 -0.24 -5.87
C LEU A 258 -24.74 -0.88 -6.42
N TYR A 259 -25.40 -0.22 -7.36
CA TYR A 259 -26.64 -0.72 -7.97
C TYR A 259 -26.79 -0.27 -9.42
N PRO A 260 -27.44 -1.08 -10.27
CA PRO A 260 -27.77 -0.72 -11.64
C PRO A 260 -29.05 0.12 -11.67
N VAL A 261 -29.12 1.02 -12.65
CA VAL A 261 -30.36 1.73 -13.04
C VAL A 261 -30.58 1.46 -14.53
N GLY A 262 -31.59 0.67 -14.83
CA GLY A 262 -31.78 0.14 -16.17
C GLY A 262 -30.65 -0.80 -16.61
N GLN A 263 -30.37 -0.85 -17.92
CA GLN A 263 -29.34 -1.76 -18.47
C GLN A 263 -27.99 -1.10 -18.67
N ALA A 264 -27.96 0.23 -18.84
CA ALA A 264 -26.78 0.98 -19.23
C ALA A 264 -26.07 1.69 -18.07
N PHE A 265 -26.80 2.01 -17.00
CA PHE A 265 -26.28 2.82 -15.90
C PHE A 265 -25.97 1.95 -14.68
N ARG A 266 -24.88 2.32 -13.99
CA ARG A 266 -24.51 1.81 -12.68
C ARG A 266 -24.12 2.97 -11.78
N PHE A 267 -24.72 3.01 -10.60
CA PHE A 267 -24.45 4.01 -9.58
C PHE A 267 -23.66 3.38 -8.44
N ARG A 268 -22.68 4.13 -7.91
CA ARG A 268 -22.01 3.81 -6.65
C ARG A 268 -22.05 5.05 -5.76
N ASN A 269 -22.49 4.85 -4.53
CA ASN A 269 -22.42 5.86 -3.49
C ASN A 269 -21.56 5.33 -2.36
N ARG A 270 -20.69 6.18 -1.81
CA ARG A 270 -19.90 5.88 -0.63
C ARG A 270 -19.93 7.04 0.33
N ILE A 271 -20.15 6.71 1.59
CA ILE A 271 -19.98 7.61 2.73
C ILE A 271 -18.86 7.01 3.58
N GLU A 272 -17.93 7.81 3.98
CA GLU A 272 -16.86 7.40 4.87
C GLU A 272 -16.59 8.50 5.89
N TRP A 273 -16.44 8.08 7.13
CA TRP A 273 -16.04 8.92 8.25
C TRP A 273 -14.82 8.32 8.90
N VAL A 274 -13.84 9.17 9.21
CA VAL A 274 -12.61 8.84 9.91
C VAL A 274 -12.54 9.70 11.16
N ARG A 275 -12.16 9.10 12.27
CA ARG A 275 -11.88 9.80 13.52
C ARG A 275 -10.49 9.42 13.99
N ILE A 276 -9.68 10.42 14.24
CA ILE A 276 -8.36 10.31 14.84
C ILE A 276 -8.43 10.79 16.27
N LYS A 277 -7.76 10.06 17.17
CA LYS A 277 -7.55 10.49 18.55
C LYS A 277 -6.07 10.43 18.87
N ARG A 278 -5.49 11.54 19.28
CA ARG A 278 -4.10 11.68 19.69
C ARG A 278 -4.03 12.66 20.86
N GLU A 279 -3.34 12.30 21.96
CA GLU A 279 -3.13 13.16 23.13
C GLU A 279 -4.39 13.87 23.66
N GLY A 280 -5.54 13.18 23.61
CA GLY A 280 -6.83 13.74 24.03
C GLY A 280 -7.55 14.59 22.99
N SER A 281 -6.89 14.99 21.91
CA SER A 281 -7.47 15.70 20.76
C SER A 281 -8.19 14.74 19.83
N PHE A 282 -9.24 15.23 19.18
CA PHE A 282 -9.98 14.51 18.14
C PHE A 282 -9.93 15.29 16.84
N GLN A 283 -9.73 14.58 15.75
CA GLN A 283 -9.79 15.12 14.39
C GLN A 283 -10.69 14.22 13.57
N ASN A 284 -11.53 14.81 12.73
CA ASN A 284 -12.49 14.09 11.94
C ASN A 284 -12.23 14.31 10.44
N GLY A 285 -12.50 13.27 9.67
CA GLY A 285 -12.51 13.32 8.21
C GLY A 285 -13.81 12.74 7.68
N PHE A 286 -14.36 13.38 6.68
CA PHE A 286 -15.58 12.96 6.01
C PHE A 286 -15.39 12.91 4.50
N LEU A 287 -15.91 11.88 3.85
CA LEU A 287 -15.95 11.74 2.40
C LEU A 287 -17.32 11.20 1.97
N PHE A 288 -17.97 11.92 1.07
CA PHE A 288 -19.09 11.42 0.29
C PHE A 288 -18.74 11.47 -1.19
N TYR A 289 -19.01 10.40 -1.92
CA TYR A 289 -18.99 10.48 -3.38
C TYR A 289 -20.09 9.66 -4.05
N GLN A 290 -20.43 10.10 -5.26
CA GLN A 290 -21.26 9.37 -6.20
C GLN A 290 -20.51 9.11 -7.50
N ASP A 291 -20.49 7.84 -7.95
CA ASP A 291 -20.08 7.44 -9.30
C ASP A 291 -21.31 7.16 -10.14
N ILE A 292 -21.26 7.61 -11.37
CA ILE A 292 -22.22 7.29 -12.41
C ILE A 292 -21.43 6.66 -13.56
N SER A 293 -21.63 5.37 -13.81
CA SER A 293 -21.02 4.69 -14.95
C SER A 293 -22.09 4.39 -15.98
N TYR A 294 -21.89 4.89 -17.19
CA TYR A 294 -22.70 4.62 -18.36
C TYR A 294 -21.96 3.67 -19.30
N LYS A 295 -22.51 2.48 -19.48
CA LYS A 295 -21.95 1.45 -20.37
C LYS A 295 -23.07 0.65 -21.02
N PRO A 296 -23.70 1.16 -22.08
CA PRO A 296 -24.74 0.43 -22.79
C PRO A 296 -24.20 -0.79 -23.52
N LEU A 297 -25.03 -1.80 -23.68
CA LEU A 297 -24.73 -2.98 -24.51
C LEU A 297 -24.55 -2.53 -25.96
N ASN A 298 -23.54 -3.11 -26.65
CA ASN A 298 -23.23 -2.82 -28.04
C ASN A 298 -22.84 -1.37 -28.37
N SER A 299 -22.46 -0.58 -27.38
CA SER A 299 -21.93 0.77 -27.59
C SER A 299 -20.39 0.77 -27.56
N SER A 300 -19.80 1.52 -28.48
CA SER A 300 -18.35 1.79 -28.48
C SER A 300 -17.94 2.76 -27.36
N LEU A 301 -18.89 3.47 -26.72
CA LEU A 301 -18.62 4.49 -25.73
C LEU A 301 -19.01 4.01 -24.34
N SER A 302 -18.09 4.19 -23.37
CA SER A 302 -18.40 4.13 -21.94
C SER A 302 -17.90 5.38 -21.24
N ILE A 303 -18.66 5.82 -20.23
CA ILE A 303 -18.39 7.05 -19.47
C ILE A 303 -18.45 6.71 -18.00
N THR A 304 -17.49 7.19 -17.21
CA THR A 304 -17.55 7.14 -15.75
C THR A 304 -17.33 8.55 -15.21
N LEU A 305 -18.30 9.02 -14.43
CA LEU A 305 -18.27 10.30 -13.75
C LEU A 305 -18.19 10.06 -12.24
N ARG A 306 -17.44 10.87 -11.53
CA ARG A 306 -17.49 10.97 -10.06
C ARG A 306 -17.64 12.43 -9.65
N TYR A 307 -18.47 12.66 -8.66
CA TYR A 307 -18.44 13.85 -7.84
C TYR A 307 -18.24 13.47 -6.38
N ALA A 308 -17.27 14.09 -5.73
CA ALA A 308 -16.91 13.84 -4.35
C ALA A 308 -16.87 15.14 -3.55
N LEU A 309 -17.39 15.07 -2.32
CA LEU A 309 -17.30 16.10 -1.29
C LEU A 309 -16.45 15.56 -0.15
N PHE A 310 -15.53 16.37 0.36
CA PHE A 310 -14.67 15.97 1.46
C PHE A 310 -14.42 17.14 2.42
N ASP A 311 -14.26 16.77 3.70
CA ASP A 311 -13.92 17.69 4.78
C ASP A 311 -13.07 16.91 5.78
N ALA A 312 -11.79 17.22 5.93
CA ALA A 312 -10.89 16.61 6.88
C ALA A 312 -10.18 17.72 7.65
N GLU A 313 -10.34 17.70 8.98
CA GLU A 313 -9.83 18.74 9.88
C GLU A 313 -8.30 18.83 9.86
N ASP A 314 -7.63 17.70 9.61
CA ASP A 314 -6.17 17.61 9.49
C ASP A 314 -5.78 16.56 8.44
N TYR A 315 -4.51 16.59 8.02
CA TYR A 315 -3.94 15.61 7.09
C TYR A 315 -3.96 14.17 7.64
N ASP A 316 -3.90 13.98 8.97
CA ASP A 316 -4.01 12.65 9.58
C ASP A 316 -5.41 12.04 9.44
N ALA A 317 -6.45 12.87 9.36
CA ALA A 317 -7.83 12.45 9.12
C ALA A 317 -8.19 12.26 7.62
N ARG A 318 -7.19 12.30 6.71
CA ARG A 318 -7.39 12.11 5.27
C ARG A 318 -8.00 10.77 4.95
N ILE A 319 -8.81 10.75 3.89
CA ILE A 319 -9.46 9.56 3.39
C ILE A 319 -8.94 9.24 1.98
N TYR A 320 -8.70 7.96 1.72
CA TYR A 320 -8.28 7.50 0.39
C TYR A 320 -9.43 6.80 -0.33
N ALA A 321 -9.65 7.15 -1.58
CA ALA A 321 -10.63 6.46 -2.41
C ALA A 321 -10.06 6.16 -3.81
N PHE A 322 -10.25 4.91 -4.24
CA PHE A 322 -9.92 4.50 -5.61
C PHE A 322 -10.75 5.27 -6.62
N GLU A 323 -10.13 5.73 -7.70
CA GLU A 323 -10.75 6.30 -8.89
C GLU A 323 -10.44 5.46 -10.12
N SER A 324 -11.43 5.35 -11.01
CA SER A 324 -11.17 4.77 -12.34
C SER A 324 -10.23 5.66 -13.14
N ASP A 325 -9.29 5.04 -13.85
CA ASP A 325 -8.27 5.74 -14.60
C ASP A 325 -8.13 5.14 -16.01
N VAL A 326 -7.24 5.70 -16.82
CA VAL A 326 -6.87 5.12 -18.10
C VAL A 326 -6.25 3.74 -17.90
N LEU A 327 -6.20 2.92 -18.94
CA LEU A 327 -5.72 1.53 -18.86
C LEU A 327 -4.29 1.49 -18.31
N TYR A 328 -4.01 0.57 -17.38
CA TYR A 328 -2.72 0.39 -16.68
C TYR A 328 -2.31 1.53 -15.73
N ALA A 329 -3.11 2.59 -15.60
CA ALA A 329 -2.90 3.60 -14.58
C ALA A 329 -3.71 3.27 -13.31
N PHE A 330 -3.18 3.69 -12.17
CA PHE A 330 -3.79 3.49 -10.87
C PHE A 330 -3.91 4.83 -10.14
N SER A 331 -5.10 5.15 -9.64
CA SER A 331 -5.36 6.41 -8.95
C SER A 331 -6.07 6.18 -7.63
N ILE A 332 -5.41 6.55 -6.54
CA ILE A 332 -6.00 6.59 -5.19
C ILE A 332 -5.65 7.94 -4.56
N PRO A 333 -6.37 9.02 -4.92
CA PRO A 333 -6.12 10.32 -4.32
C PRO A 333 -6.42 10.31 -2.82
N ALA A 334 -5.63 11.10 -2.07
CA ALA A 334 -5.93 11.48 -0.71
C ALA A 334 -6.92 12.65 -0.72
N PHE A 335 -7.99 12.53 0.05
CA PHE A 335 -8.94 13.58 0.33
C PHE A 335 -8.62 14.15 1.70
N TYR A 336 -8.09 15.37 1.74
CA TYR A 336 -7.67 16.11 2.92
C TYR A 336 -8.08 17.57 2.78
N ASP A 337 -8.13 18.31 3.87
CA ASP A 337 -8.73 19.64 3.92
C ASP A 337 -10.23 19.61 3.57
N LYS A 338 -10.75 20.72 3.07
CA LYS A 338 -12.14 20.90 2.69
C LYS A 338 -12.29 21.24 1.23
N GLY A 339 -13.11 20.50 0.51
CA GLY A 339 -13.27 20.75 -0.92
C GLY A 339 -14.19 19.78 -1.63
N ASN A 340 -14.11 19.85 -2.95
CA ASN A 340 -14.79 18.93 -3.84
C ASN A 340 -13.85 18.45 -4.94
N ARG A 341 -14.17 17.26 -5.47
CA ARG A 341 -13.44 16.68 -6.58
C ARG A 341 -14.39 16.07 -7.59
N PHE A 342 -14.11 16.36 -8.85
CA PHE A 342 -14.82 15.78 -9.99
C PHE A 342 -13.84 15.04 -10.88
N TYR A 343 -14.23 13.90 -11.45
CA TYR A 343 -13.57 13.35 -12.63
C TYR A 343 -14.56 12.80 -13.65
N CYS A 344 -14.11 12.83 -14.91
CA CYS A 344 -14.76 12.21 -16.04
C CYS A 344 -13.76 11.31 -16.75
N LEU A 345 -14.11 10.05 -16.95
CA LEU A 345 -13.35 9.08 -17.73
C LEU A 345 -14.20 8.65 -18.91
N LEU A 346 -13.71 8.91 -20.12
CA LEU A 346 -14.28 8.43 -21.37
C LEU A 346 -13.43 7.26 -21.87
N ASN A 347 -14.08 6.20 -22.30
CA ASN A 347 -13.44 5.12 -23.05
C ASN A 347 -14.23 4.91 -24.34
N TYR A 348 -13.53 4.96 -25.46
CA TYR A 348 -14.12 4.86 -26.80
C TYR A 348 -13.38 3.84 -27.67
N ASN A 349 -14.11 2.82 -28.12
CA ASN A 349 -13.63 1.84 -29.09
C ASN A 349 -13.81 2.42 -30.52
N LEU A 350 -12.76 3.06 -31.04
CA LEU A 350 -12.79 3.69 -32.36
C LEU A 350 -12.93 2.65 -33.46
N THR A 351 -12.17 1.56 -33.36
CA THR A 351 -12.24 0.39 -34.24
C THR A 351 -12.15 -0.89 -33.39
N ARG A 352 -12.22 -2.06 -34.02
CA ARG A 352 -12.00 -3.35 -33.32
C ARG A 352 -10.59 -3.46 -32.71
N ASN A 353 -9.64 -2.73 -33.26
CA ASN A 353 -8.22 -2.78 -32.88
C ASN A 353 -7.72 -1.51 -32.21
N THR A 354 -8.55 -0.45 -32.11
CA THR A 354 -8.13 0.85 -31.56
C THR A 354 -9.10 1.29 -30.48
N GLU A 355 -8.55 1.55 -29.32
CA GLU A 355 -9.28 1.99 -28.13
C GLU A 355 -8.63 3.25 -27.55
N ILE A 356 -9.46 4.24 -27.18
CA ILE A 356 -9.02 5.54 -26.68
C ILE A 356 -9.61 5.79 -25.31
N TRP A 357 -8.76 6.23 -24.35
CA TRP A 357 -9.19 6.74 -23.05
C TRP A 357 -8.85 8.21 -22.93
N LEU A 358 -9.79 8.97 -22.38
CA LEU A 358 -9.60 10.35 -22.00
C LEU A 358 -10.12 10.51 -20.56
N ARG A 359 -9.25 10.97 -19.65
CA ARG A 359 -9.61 11.28 -18.28
C ARG A 359 -9.31 12.75 -18.00
N TYR A 360 -10.29 13.43 -17.43
CA TYR A 360 -10.14 14.76 -16.84
C TYR A 360 -10.51 14.67 -15.36
N ALA A 361 -9.68 15.19 -14.48
CA ALA A 361 -9.97 15.27 -13.06
C ALA A 361 -9.64 16.67 -12.51
N VAL A 362 -10.45 17.15 -11.57
CA VAL A 362 -10.25 18.45 -10.93
C VAL A 362 -10.60 18.36 -9.45
N THR A 363 -9.72 18.90 -8.60
CA THR A 363 -9.97 19.14 -7.17
C THR A 363 -10.00 20.64 -6.93
N VAL A 364 -10.99 21.09 -6.17
CA VAL A 364 -11.11 22.48 -5.73
C VAL A 364 -11.14 22.47 -4.20
N TYR A 365 -10.19 23.15 -3.58
CA TYR A 365 -10.11 23.33 -2.14
C TYR A 365 -10.82 24.62 -1.73
N ASN A 366 -11.62 24.57 -0.65
CA ASN A 366 -12.37 25.72 -0.17
C ASN A 366 -11.60 26.53 0.88
N ASN A 367 -10.58 25.94 1.47
CA ASN A 367 -9.81 26.51 2.59
C ASN A 367 -8.31 26.71 2.28
N ARG A 368 -7.89 26.61 1.01
CA ARG A 368 -6.51 26.82 0.58
C ARG A 368 -6.43 27.86 -0.53
N ALA A 369 -5.44 28.74 -0.44
CA ALA A 369 -5.07 29.67 -1.49
C ALA A 369 -3.92 29.16 -2.36
N ILE A 370 -3.06 28.27 -1.80
CA ILE A 370 -1.92 27.67 -2.47
C ILE A 370 -1.91 26.17 -2.18
N ILE A 371 -1.67 25.36 -3.19
CA ILE A 371 -1.58 23.89 -3.08
C ILE A 371 -0.10 23.51 -3.13
N SER A 372 0.34 22.61 -2.21
CA SER A 372 1.75 22.14 -2.11
C SER A 372 2.76 23.29 -1.97
N GLU A 373 2.45 24.28 -1.12
CA GLU A 373 3.27 25.45 -0.87
C GLU A 373 4.74 25.09 -0.54
N GLY A 374 5.68 25.83 -1.13
CA GLY A 374 7.11 25.64 -0.95
C GLY A 374 7.71 24.42 -1.67
N GLY A 375 6.93 23.63 -2.39
CA GLY A 375 7.39 22.44 -3.10
C GLY A 375 7.51 22.62 -4.60
N LEU A 376 8.22 21.70 -5.27
CA LEU A 376 8.34 21.66 -6.74
C LEU A 376 6.98 21.45 -7.46
N ASN A 377 5.94 21.06 -6.74
CA ASN A 377 4.59 20.86 -7.25
C ASN A 377 3.62 21.95 -6.76
N GLU A 378 4.15 23.11 -6.35
CA GLU A 378 3.33 24.24 -5.92
C GLU A 378 2.41 24.72 -7.03
N ILE A 379 1.15 24.96 -6.68
CA ILE A 379 0.14 25.53 -7.57
C ILE A 379 -0.43 26.78 -6.89
N GLN A 380 -0.25 27.93 -7.53
CA GLN A 380 -0.89 29.16 -7.12
C GLN A 380 -2.40 29.07 -7.39
N GLY A 381 -3.19 29.16 -6.33
CA GLY A 381 -4.63 28.99 -6.37
C GLY A 381 -5.12 27.71 -5.68
N ASN A 382 -6.43 27.58 -5.60
CA ASN A 382 -7.11 26.51 -4.87
C ASN A 382 -7.56 25.34 -5.76
N LYS A 383 -7.16 25.31 -7.04
CA LYS A 383 -7.62 24.35 -8.04
C LYS A 383 -6.46 23.55 -8.62
N ARG A 384 -6.59 22.22 -8.55
CA ARG A 384 -5.66 21.29 -9.18
C ARG A 384 -6.41 20.43 -10.20
N SER A 385 -5.96 20.43 -11.45
CA SER A 385 -6.53 19.60 -12.51
C SER A 385 -5.48 18.72 -13.16
N ASP A 386 -5.89 17.56 -13.66
CA ASP A 386 -5.08 16.67 -14.48
C ASP A 386 -5.87 16.15 -15.67
N VAL A 387 -5.16 15.95 -16.81
CA VAL A 387 -5.69 15.35 -18.04
C VAL A 387 -4.80 14.18 -18.39
N ARG A 388 -5.42 13.03 -18.71
CA ARG A 388 -4.72 11.84 -19.19
C ARG A 388 -5.37 11.35 -20.47
N VAL A 389 -4.54 11.07 -21.46
CA VAL A 389 -4.96 10.48 -22.74
C VAL A 389 -4.16 9.22 -22.96
N GLN A 390 -4.83 8.16 -23.39
CA GLN A 390 -4.20 6.91 -23.74
C GLN A 390 -4.85 6.32 -25.00
N VAL A 391 -4.04 5.80 -25.87
CA VAL A 391 -4.47 5.07 -27.06
C VAL A 391 -3.84 3.68 -27.04
N ARG A 392 -4.64 2.65 -27.31
CA ARG A 392 -4.18 1.27 -27.45
C ARG A 392 -4.48 0.79 -28.85
N PHE A 393 -3.45 0.23 -29.50
CA PHE A 393 -3.58 -0.53 -30.72
C PHE A 393 -3.33 -2.01 -30.45
N THR A 394 -4.17 -2.87 -31.00
CA THR A 394 -4.01 -4.32 -30.94
C THR A 394 -3.79 -4.82 -32.36
N PHE A 395 -2.70 -5.53 -32.61
CA PHE A 395 -2.30 -6.06 -33.91
C PHE A 395 -2.76 -7.50 -34.08
#